data_9f08df9d904e3b5a0ac8ce9182fcd65b
#
_entry.id   9f08df9d904e3b5a0ac8ce9182fcd65b
#
_cell.length_a   1.000
_cell.length_b   1.000
_cell.length_c   1.000
_cell.angle_alpha   90.00
_cell.angle_beta   90.00
_cell.angle_gamma   90.00
#
_symmetry.space_group_name_H-M   'P 1'
#
loop_
_entity.id
_entity.type
_entity.pdbx_description
1 polymer ?
#
loop_
_entity_poly.entity_id
_entity_poly.type
_entity_poly.pdbx_seq_one_letter_code
_entity_poly.pdbx_strand_id
1 'polypeptide(L)'
;LEQRGLLHATLDMHGCQVHCLVVHLGLFARGRRQQAQALLARIRRCVPAHAPMIIGGDFNDWSNRLAPLFVRQLGLVEVFAASPKGLAPRSLPLRQGVRHGVRHLRHRLQHWANPYADALRGTHELGMDGLARATPPPRTFPAPFPWLRLDRIYQRGFAVRRAQVLHGLPWRQISDHAPILAELELP
;
A
#
# COMPACT_ATOMS: atom_id res chain seq x y z
N LEU A 1 -1.58 19.59 -18.20
CA LEU A 1 -0.82 18.36 -17.89
C LEU A 1 -0.46 18.38 -16.41
N GLU A 2 -0.93 17.43 -15.66
CA GLU A 2 -0.65 17.32 -14.24
C GLU A 2 0.81 16.90 -14.04
N GLN A 3 1.62 17.79 -13.46
CA GLN A 3 3.01 17.48 -13.12
C GLN A 3 3.03 16.74 -11.79
N ARG A 4 3.57 15.54 -11.79
CA ARG A 4 3.73 14.69 -10.59
C ARG A 4 5.20 14.37 -10.40
N GLY A 5 5.63 14.40 -9.14
CA GLY A 5 7.02 14.24 -8.76
C GLY A 5 7.31 12.91 -8.08
N LEU A 6 8.58 12.58 -8.08
CA LEU A 6 9.19 11.49 -7.32
C LEU A 6 10.31 12.09 -6.47
N LEU A 7 10.27 11.85 -5.17
CA LEU A 7 11.43 12.05 -4.30
C LEU A 7 12.14 10.72 -4.09
N HIS A 8 13.45 10.68 -4.29
CA HIS A 8 14.30 9.53 -3.99
C HIS A 8 15.42 9.95 -3.07
N ALA A 9 15.44 9.42 -1.87
CA ALA A 9 16.48 9.60 -0.89
C ALA A 9 17.17 8.26 -0.60
N THR A 10 18.46 8.30 -0.28
CA THR A 10 19.22 7.15 0.21
C THR A 10 19.62 7.46 1.65
N LEU A 11 19.29 6.57 2.57
CA LEU A 11 19.63 6.67 3.98
C LEU A 11 20.69 5.64 4.32
N ASP A 12 21.71 6.03 5.09
CA ASP A 12 22.64 5.08 5.69
C ASP A 12 22.07 4.65 7.04
N MET A 13 21.83 3.37 7.19
CA MET A 13 21.37 2.76 8.43
C MET A 13 22.38 1.69 8.87
N HIS A 14 23.30 2.07 9.74
CA HIS A 14 24.37 1.20 10.26
C HIS A 14 25.22 0.57 9.14
N GLY A 15 25.59 1.35 8.13
CA GLY A 15 26.37 0.89 6.97
C GLY A 15 25.55 0.20 5.88
N CYS A 16 24.23 0.08 6.07
CA CYS A 16 23.29 -0.41 5.06
C CYS A 16 22.60 0.76 4.35
N GLN A 17 22.75 0.84 3.04
CA GLN A 17 22.06 1.85 2.25
C GLN A 17 20.61 1.46 1.99
N VAL A 18 19.68 2.22 2.53
CA VAL A 18 18.24 2.07 2.36
C VAL A 18 17.71 3.11 1.36
N HIS A 19 17.06 2.65 0.30
CA HIS A 19 16.46 3.52 -0.70
C HIS A 19 15.02 3.85 -0.33
N CYS A 20 14.73 5.13 -0.10
CA CYS A 20 13.38 5.63 0.21
C CYS A 20 12.84 6.44 -0.96
N LEU A 21 11.67 6.04 -1.46
CA LEU A 21 11.00 6.74 -2.54
C LEU A 21 9.63 7.22 -2.06
N VAL A 22 9.30 8.48 -2.34
CA VAL A 22 7.98 9.05 -2.08
C VAL A 22 7.35 9.40 -3.41
N VAL A 23 6.10 8.97 -3.60
CA VAL A 23 5.37 9.14 -4.85
C VAL A 23 4.01 9.78 -4.62
N HIS A 24 3.58 10.57 -5.60
CA HIS A 24 2.21 10.98 -5.74
C HIS A 24 1.82 10.81 -7.21
N LEU A 25 1.10 9.73 -7.53
CA LEU A 25 0.74 9.38 -8.89
C LEU A 25 -0.54 10.12 -9.33
N GLY A 26 -0.73 10.25 -10.64
CA GLY A 26 -1.87 10.93 -11.22
C GLY A 26 -3.20 10.19 -11.08
N LEU A 27 -4.30 10.95 -11.12
CA LEU A 27 -5.66 10.45 -10.99
C LEU A 27 -6.10 9.56 -12.17
N PHE A 28 -5.63 9.87 -13.39
CA PHE A 28 -6.05 9.17 -14.59
C PHE A 28 -5.28 7.86 -14.81
N ALA A 29 -5.99 6.76 -15.02
CA ALA A 29 -5.41 5.42 -15.09
C ALA A 29 -4.28 5.27 -16.12
N ARG A 30 -4.41 5.89 -17.30
CA ARG A 30 -3.38 5.84 -18.36
C ARG A 30 -2.10 6.57 -17.91
N GLY A 31 -2.23 7.80 -17.42
CA GLY A 31 -1.08 8.60 -16.94
C GLY A 31 -0.41 7.92 -15.75
N ARG A 32 -1.20 7.46 -14.79
CA ARG A 32 -0.73 6.72 -13.61
C ARG A 32 0.08 5.48 -13.99
N ARG A 33 -0.39 4.70 -14.98
CA ARG A 33 0.34 3.53 -15.47
C ARG A 33 1.67 3.91 -16.11
N GLN A 34 1.69 4.97 -16.92
CA GLN A 34 2.94 5.49 -17.52
C GLN A 34 3.92 5.97 -16.45
N GLN A 35 3.44 6.69 -15.44
CA GLN A 35 4.25 7.15 -14.30
C GLN A 35 4.81 5.96 -13.50
N ALA A 36 3.99 4.92 -13.25
CA ALA A 36 4.45 3.71 -12.58
C ALA A 36 5.53 2.97 -13.39
N GLN A 37 5.41 2.91 -14.71
CA GLN A 37 6.44 2.31 -15.58
C GLN A 37 7.74 3.13 -15.57
N ALA A 38 7.64 4.46 -15.60
CA ALA A 38 8.81 5.34 -15.47
C ALA A 38 9.50 5.18 -14.11
N LEU A 39 8.73 5.06 -13.04
CA LEU A 39 9.22 4.77 -11.70
C LEU A 39 9.97 3.42 -11.65
N LEU A 40 9.40 2.37 -12.23
CA LEU A 40 10.05 1.06 -12.33
C LEU A 40 11.38 1.13 -13.07
N ALA A 41 11.41 1.82 -14.22
CA ALA A 41 12.64 2.01 -15.00
C ALA A 41 13.71 2.79 -14.20
N ARG A 42 13.31 3.82 -13.46
CA ARG A 42 14.20 4.57 -12.57
C ARG A 42 14.76 3.69 -11.47
N ILE A 43 13.91 2.93 -10.79
CA ILE A 43 14.34 2.03 -9.70
C ILE A 43 15.37 1.03 -10.21
N ARG A 44 15.10 0.36 -11.32
CA ARG A 44 16.03 -0.62 -11.92
C ARG A 44 17.40 -0.03 -12.27
N ARG A 45 17.43 1.25 -12.63
CA ARG A 45 18.68 1.95 -12.96
C ARG A 45 19.45 2.43 -11.75
N CYS A 46 18.76 2.86 -10.68
CA CYS A 46 19.35 3.60 -9.57
C CYS A 46 19.39 2.84 -8.24
N VAL A 47 18.70 1.71 -8.13
CA VAL A 47 18.60 0.93 -6.90
C VAL A 47 19.13 -0.48 -7.16
N PRO A 48 20.16 -0.94 -6.44
CA PRO A 48 20.64 -2.31 -6.57
C PRO A 48 19.53 -3.34 -6.35
N ALA A 49 19.59 -4.47 -7.07
CA ALA A 49 18.50 -5.44 -7.10
C ALA A 49 18.09 -5.99 -5.72
N HIS A 50 19.05 -6.11 -4.81
CA HIS A 50 18.83 -6.65 -3.46
C HIS A 50 18.85 -5.59 -2.36
N ALA A 51 19.04 -4.29 -2.70
CA ALA A 51 19.09 -3.25 -1.69
C ALA A 51 17.74 -3.10 -0.98
N PRO A 52 17.74 -2.88 0.33
CA PRO A 52 16.55 -2.53 1.08
C PRO A 52 15.90 -1.27 0.50
N MET A 53 14.58 -1.32 0.33
CA MET A 53 13.87 -0.23 -0.33
C MET A 53 12.48 -0.07 0.24
N ILE A 54 12.04 1.20 0.34
CA ILE A 54 10.69 1.60 0.73
C ILE A 54 10.14 2.52 -0.35
N ILE A 55 8.90 2.29 -0.76
CA ILE A 55 8.14 3.22 -1.60
C ILE A 55 6.85 3.55 -0.88
N GLY A 56 6.64 4.81 -0.55
CA GLY A 56 5.42 5.29 0.12
C GLY A 56 4.77 6.45 -0.61
N GLY A 57 3.47 6.65 -0.38
CA GLY A 57 2.74 7.80 -0.88
C GLY A 57 1.36 7.50 -1.43
N ASP A 58 0.81 8.49 -2.13
CA ASP A 58 -0.47 8.38 -2.82
C ASP A 58 -0.27 7.79 -4.23
N PHE A 59 -0.73 6.57 -4.39
CA PHE A 59 -0.70 5.86 -5.68
C PHE A 59 -1.94 6.14 -6.53
N ASN A 60 -2.98 6.78 -5.97
CA ASN A 60 -4.26 7.02 -6.62
C ASN A 60 -4.87 5.75 -7.26
N ASP A 61 -4.48 4.59 -6.77
CA ASP A 61 -4.83 3.28 -7.32
C ASP A 61 -5.85 2.55 -6.45
N TRP A 62 -7.07 3.09 -6.34
CA TRP A 62 -8.15 2.50 -5.54
C TRP A 62 -8.54 1.09 -5.96
N SER A 63 -8.31 0.73 -7.22
CA SER A 63 -8.58 -0.60 -7.78
C SER A 63 -7.39 -1.56 -7.68
N ASN A 64 -6.26 -1.10 -7.14
CA ASN A 64 -5.05 -1.87 -6.90
C ASN A 64 -4.43 -2.52 -8.15
N ARG A 65 -4.60 -1.90 -9.30
CA ARG A 65 -4.11 -2.42 -10.60
C ARG A 65 -2.60 -2.29 -10.78
N LEU A 66 -1.95 -1.42 -10.00
CA LEU A 66 -0.50 -1.23 -10.06
C LEU A 66 0.26 -2.23 -9.17
N ALA A 67 -0.37 -2.84 -8.17
CA ALA A 67 0.28 -3.76 -7.25
C ALA A 67 1.07 -4.88 -7.96
N PRO A 68 0.55 -5.54 -9.01
CA PRO A 68 1.32 -6.57 -9.72
C PRO A 68 2.64 -6.06 -10.32
N LEU A 69 2.71 -4.78 -10.72
CA LEU A 69 3.94 -4.18 -11.23
C LEU A 69 5.01 -4.11 -10.14
N PHE A 70 4.65 -3.61 -8.95
CA PHE A 70 5.58 -3.46 -7.83
C PHE A 70 5.96 -4.80 -7.23
N VAL A 71 5.00 -5.69 -7.02
CA VAL A 71 5.24 -7.00 -6.41
C VAL A 71 6.05 -7.90 -7.33
N ARG A 72 5.62 -8.10 -8.59
CA ARG A 72 6.26 -9.05 -9.49
C ARG A 72 7.56 -8.54 -10.10
N GLN A 73 7.66 -7.25 -10.38
CA GLN A 73 8.80 -6.71 -11.10
C GLN A 73 9.92 -6.16 -10.21
N LEU A 74 9.61 -5.83 -8.94
CA LEU A 74 10.57 -5.28 -7.99
C LEU A 74 10.72 -6.14 -6.73
N GLY A 75 9.96 -7.21 -6.58
CA GLY A 75 9.99 -8.05 -5.38
C GLY A 75 9.51 -7.32 -4.12
N LEU A 76 8.65 -6.31 -4.29
CA LEU A 76 8.14 -5.53 -3.15
C LEU A 76 6.96 -6.20 -2.50
N VAL A 77 6.82 -5.99 -1.20
CA VAL A 77 5.68 -6.45 -0.40
C VAL A 77 4.98 -5.25 0.22
N GLU A 78 3.67 -5.22 0.16
CA GLU A 78 2.87 -4.18 0.81
C GLU A 78 2.82 -4.42 2.32
N VAL A 79 3.03 -3.38 3.13
CA VAL A 79 3.26 -3.52 4.59
C VAL A 79 2.07 -4.12 5.33
N PHE A 80 0.83 -3.87 4.92
CA PHE A 80 -0.35 -4.48 5.55
C PHE A 80 -0.53 -5.96 5.18
N ALA A 81 -0.01 -6.37 4.03
CA ALA A 81 0.00 -7.78 3.64
C ALA A 81 1.04 -8.58 4.42
N ALA A 82 2.16 -7.93 4.80
CA ALA A 82 3.26 -8.53 5.55
C ALA A 82 3.11 -8.38 7.07
N SER A 83 2.24 -7.47 7.55
CA SER A 83 2.08 -7.23 8.99
C SER A 83 1.48 -8.44 9.71
N PRO A 84 2.02 -8.84 10.88
CA PRO A 84 1.45 -9.91 11.67
C PRO A 84 -0.02 -9.65 12.01
N LYS A 85 -0.89 -10.64 11.77
CA LYS A 85 -2.31 -10.55 12.12
C LYS A 85 -2.44 -10.57 13.65
N GLY A 86 -2.76 -9.46 14.26
CA GLY A 86 -2.99 -9.41 15.71
C GLY A 86 -2.90 -8.05 16.36
N LEU A 87 -2.32 -7.07 15.68
CA LEU A 87 -2.13 -5.71 16.21
C LEU A 87 -2.99 -4.65 15.51
N ALA A 88 -4.11 -5.04 14.91
CA ALA A 88 -5.10 -4.04 14.51
C ALA A 88 -5.64 -3.37 15.79
N PRO A 89 -5.58 -2.02 15.91
CA PRO A 89 -6.21 -1.35 17.02
C PRO A 89 -7.69 -1.74 17.05
N ARG A 90 -8.17 -2.21 18.20
CA ARG A 90 -9.59 -2.42 18.44
C ARG A 90 -10.30 -1.10 18.14
N SER A 91 -10.99 -1.03 17.03
CA SER A 91 -11.91 0.07 16.77
C SER A 91 -12.94 0.09 17.89
N LEU A 92 -13.01 1.19 18.63
CA LEU A 92 -14.05 1.43 19.60
C LEU A 92 -15.43 1.17 18.97
N PRO A 93 -16.36 0.50 19.64
CA PRO A 93 -17.64 0.13 19.07
C PRO A 93 -18.49 1.37 18.80
N LEU A 94 -18.66 1.73 17.55
CA LEU A 94 -19.73 2.64 17.14
C LEU A 94 -21.07 1.92 17.32
N ARG A 95 -22.01 2.60 17.99
CA ARG A 95 -23.36 2.15 18.32
C ARG A 95 -24.03 1.32 17.24
N GLN A 96 -24.71 0.25 17.67
CA GLN A 96 -25.26 -0.85 16.86
C GLN A 96 -26.43 -0.49 15.90
N GLY A 97 -26.77 0.78 15.66
CA GLY A 97 -28.03 1.17 15.00
C GLY A 97 -28.06 1.21 13.46
N VAL A 98 -26.91 1.15 12.76
CA VAL A 98 -26.88 1.40 11.29
C VAL A 98 -26.34 0.19 10.49
N ARG A 99 -26.32 -0.99 11.08
CA ARG A 99 -25.57 -2.15 10.55
C ARG A 99 -26.22 -2.92 9.40
N HIS A 100 -27.53 -2.84 9.16
CA HIS A 100 -28.21 -3.73 8.21
C HIS A 100 -28.21 -3.24 6.75
N GLY A 101 -28.33 -1.93 6.48
CA GLY A 101 -28.39 -1.41 5.11
C GLY A 101 -27.06 -1.39 4.34
N VAL A 102 -25.94 -1.27 5.06
CA VAL A 102 -24.62 -1.09 4.46
C VAL A 102 -23.93 -2.43 4.10
N ARG A 103 -24.40 -3.54 4.68
CA ARG A 103 -23.80 -4.87 4.45
C ARG A 103 -24.02 -5.38 3.02
N HIS A 104 -25.19 -5.20 2.43
CA HIS A 104 -25.50 -5.65 1.07
C HIS A 104 -24.77 -4.84 -0.01
N LEU A 105 -24.60 -3.54 0.19
CA LEU A 105 -23.86 -2.70 -0.75
C LEU A 105 -22.33 -2.98 -0.68
N ARG A 106 -21.82 -3.26 0.53
CA ARG A 106 -20.43 -3.64 0.75
C ARG A 106 -20.05 -4.95 0.04
N HIS A 107 -20.94 -5.96 0.05
CA HIS A 107 -20.63 -7.27 -0.55
C HIS A 107 -20.55 -7.18 -2.09
N ARG A 108 -21.42 -6.40 -2.74
CA ARG A 108 -21.39 -6.22 -4.20
C ARG A 108 -20.18 -5.40 -4.68
N LEU A 109 -19.73 -4.41 -3.90
CA LEU A 109 -18.56 -3.59 -4.25
C LEU A 109 -17.23 -4.31 -3.95
N GLN A 110 -17.20 -5.25 -2.98
CA GLN A 110 -16.01 -6.02 -2.67
C GLN A 110 -15.66 -7.06 -3.75
N HIS A 111 -16.67 -7.63 -4.43
CA HIS A 111 -16.43 -8.55 -5.55
C HIS A 111 -15.86 -7.87 -6.79
N TRP A 112 -16.12 -6.56 -6.94
CA TRP A 112 -15.67 -5.80 -8.13
C TRP A 112 -14.24 -5.28 -8.03
N ALA A 113 -13.61 -5.31 -6.87
CA ALA A 113 -12.38 -4.58 -6.59
C ALA A 113 -11.30 -5.39 -5.88
N ASN A 114 -11.18 -6.71 -6.11
CA ASN A 114 -10.08 -7.46 -5.53
C ASN A 114 -9.19 -8.13 -6.61
N PRO A 115 -8.39 -7.35 -7.36
CA PRO A 115 -7.41 -7.90 -8.30
C PRO A 115 -6.29 -8.70 -7.61
N TYR A 116 -6.17 -8.63 -6.27
CA TYR A 116 -5.25 -9.47 -5.51
C TYR A 116 -5.66 -10.95 -5.54
N ALA A 117 -6.95 -11.25 -5.54
CA ALA A 117 -7.40 -12.64 -5.62
C ALA A 117 -6.99 -13.29 -6.95
N ASP A 118 -7.03 -12.53 -8.05
CA ASP A 118 -6.68 -13.03 -9.37
C ASP A 118 -5.16 -12.98 -9.64
N ALA A 119 -4.44 -12.00 -9.06
CA ALA A 119 -2.98 -11.94 -9.14
C ALA A 119 -2.32 -13.06 -8.31
N LEU A 120 -2.94 -13.49 -7.22
CA LEU A 120 -2.45 -14.57 -6.37
C LEU A 120 -2.81 -15.97 -6.88
N ARG A 121 -3.87 -16.12 -7.68
CA ARG A 121 -4.18 -17.40 -8.34
C ARG A 121 -3.08 -17.85 -9.31
N GLY A 122 -2.37 -16.90 -9.93
CA GLY A 122 -1.22 -17.20 -10.79
C GLY A 122 0.09 -17.53 -10.06
N THR A 123 0.16 -17.36 -8.73
CA THR A 123 1.35 -17.70 -7.93
C THR A 123 1.25 -19.06 -7.25
N HIS A 124 0.12 -19.77 -7.37
CA HIS A 124 -0.07 -21.12 -6.83
C HIS A 124 0.89 -22.16 -7.45
N GLU A 125 1.37 -21.91 -8.66
CA GLU A 125 2.33 -22.78 -9.34
C GLU A 125 3.78 -22.65 -8.85
N LEU A 126 4.08 -21.69 -7.97
CA LEU A 126 5.45 -21.41 -7.49
C LEU A 126 5.69 -21.74 -6.02
N GLY A 127 4.83 -22.54 -5.37
CA GLY A 127 5.08 -23.03 -4.01
C GLY A 127 5.06 -21.95 -2.92
N MET A 128 4.42 -20.82 -3.15
CA MET A 128 4.27 -19.74 -2.16
C MET A 128 2.92 -19.81 -1.43
N ASP A 129 2.58 -20.97 -0.89
CA ASP A 129 1.30 -21.21 -0.20
C ASP A 129 1.06 -20.36 1.07
N GLY A 130 2.06 -19.62 1.53
CA GLY A 130 1.97 -18.72 2.69
C GLY A 130 1.35 -17.34 2.42
N LEU A 131 1.28 -16.88 1.18
CA LEU A 131 0.74 -15.55 0.81
C LEU A 131 -0.75 -15.55 0.44
N ALA A 132 -1.43 -16.66 0.55
CA ALA A 132 -2.78 -16.90 0.02
C ALA A 132 -3.93 -16.11 0.67
N ARG A 133 -3.67 -15.23 1.64
CA ARG A 133 -4.67 -14.31 2.21
C ARG A 133 -4.10 -12.90 2.32
N ALA A 134 -3.75 -12.31 1.18
CA ALA A 134 -3.32 -10.93 1.15
C ALA A 134 -4.38 -10.02 1.80
N THR A 135 -4.00 -9.38 2.89
CA THR A 135 -4.82 -8.34 3.50
C THR A 135 -4.98 -7.21 2.48
N PRO A 136 -6.21 -6.81 2.15
CA PRO A 136 -6.38 -5.72 1.19
C PRO A 136 -5.75 -4.44 1.74
N PRO A 137 -5.19 -3.58 0.87
CA PRO A 137 -4.63 -2.31 1.28
C PRO A 137 -5.61 -1.49 2.12
N PRO A 138 -5.14 -0.65 3.03
CA PRO A 138 -6.00 0.10 3.92
C PRO A 138 -6.80 1.17 3.17
N ARG A 139 -7.87 1.62 3.77
CA ARG A 139 -8.62 2.80 3.32
C ARG A 139 -8.06 4.02 4.01
N THR A 140 -7.73 5.03 3.23
CA THR A 140 -7.04 6.24 3.71
C THR A 140 -7.74 7.53 3.34
N PHE A 141 -8.63 7.52 2.34
CA PHE A 141 -9.31 8.73 1.86
C PHE A 141 -10.84 8.56 1.82
N PRO A 142 -11.61 9.63 2.13
CA PRO A 142 -11.19 10.83 2.86
C PRO A 142 -10.97 10.53 4.35
N ALA A 143 -10.08 11.26 5.02
CA ALA A 143 -9.67 10.98 6.40
C ALA A 143 -10.81 10.87 7.42
N PRO A 144 -11.91 11.69 7.37
CA PRO A 144 -13.02 11.55 8.30
C PRO A 144 -13.80 10.23 8.16
N PHE A 145 -13.95 9.72 6.93
CA PHE A 145 -14.66 8.47 6.60
C PHE A 145 -13.95 7.72 5.48
N PRO A 146 -12.82 7.05 5.74
CA PRO A 146 -12.02 6.44 4.70
C PRO A 146 -12.77 5.31 3.98
N TRP A 147 -12.95 5.43 2.67
CA TRP A 147 -13.56 4.43 1.81
C TRP A 147 -12.72 4.10 0.57
N LEU A 148 -11.85 5.01 0.13
CA LEU A 148 -10.88 4.76 -0.94
C LEU A 148 -9.52 4.30 -0.38
N ARG A 149 -8.84 3.49 -1.17
CA ARG A 149 -7.55 2.89 -0.90
C ARG A 149 -6.51 3.54 -1.81
N LEU A 150 -6.03 4.74 -1.47
CA LEU A 150 -5.16 5.53 -2.33
C LEU A 150 -3.70 5.39 -1.94
N ASP A 151 -3.43 5.38 -0.65
CA ASP A 151 -2.08 5.41 -0.10
C ASP A 151 -1.53 4.00 0.13
N ARG A 152 -0.24 3.82 -0.09
CA ARG A 152 0.49 2.55 0.08
C ARG A 152 1.86 2.79 0.67
N ILE A 153 2.34 1.76 1.36
CA ILE A 153 3.77 1.58 1.63
C ILE A 153 4.15 0.18 1.14
N TYR A 154 5.04 0.14 0.17
CA TYR A 154 5.71 -1.08 -0.29
C TYR A 154 7.12 -1.12 0.28
N GLN A 155 7.62 -2.30 0.60
CA GLN A 155 8.97 -2.49 1.10
C GLN A 155 9.62 -3.76 0.53
N ARG A 156 10.94 -3.81 0.60
CA ARG A 156 11.81 -4.96 0.34
C ARG A 156 12.99 -4.90 1.29
N GLY A 157 13.41 -6.04 1.84
CA GLY A 157 14.56 -6.15 2.71
C GLY A 157 14.29 -5.79 4.18
N PHE A 158 13.02 -5.73 4.60
CA PHE A 158 12.63 -5.46 5.98
C PHE A 158 11.67 -6.52 6.52
N ALA A 159 11.74 -6.77 7.82
CA ALA A 159 10.65 -7.38 8.57
C ALA A 159 9.62 -6.30 8.96
N VAL A 160 8.35 -6.52 8.64
CA VAL A 160 7.27 -5.61 9.04
C VAL A 160 6.82 -5.98 10.44
N ARG A 161 7.11 -5.11 11.41
CA ARG A 161 6.68 -5.29 12.82
C ARG A 161 5.25 -4.86 13.02
N ARG A 162 4.87 -3.74 12.41
CA ARG A 162 3.53 -3.16 12.53
C ARG A 162 3.18 -2.32 11.32
N ALA A 163 1.92 -2.34 10.91
CA ALA A 163 1.35 -1.40 9.96
C ALA A 163 -0.04 -0.96 10.44
N GLN A 164 -0.30 0.34 10.42
CA GLN A 164 -1.59 0.89 10.86
C GLN A 164 -1.95 2.17 10.11
N VAL A 165 -3.24 2.45 10.03
CA VAL A 165 -3.77 3.74 9.59
C VAL A 165 -4.11 4.56 10.82
N LEU A 166 -3.66 5.80 10.85
CA LEU A 166 -3.91 6.72 11.95
C LEU A 166 -5.23 7.45 11.70
N HIS A 167 -6.22 7.20 12.57
CA HIS A 167 -7.56 7.76 12.45
C HIS A 167 -7.88 8.77 13.55
N GLY A 168 -8.90 9.60 13.32
CA GLY A 168 -9.40 10.55 14.31
C GLY A 168 -8.54 11.80 14.43
N LEU A 169 -8.60 12.44 15.60
CA LEU A 169 -7.80 13.63 15.90
C LEU A 169 -6.37 13.24 16.31
N PRO A 170 -5.36 14.03 15.94
CA PRO A 170 -5.43 15.27 15.13
C PRO A 170 -5.46 15.02 13.61
N TRP A 171 -5.29 13.77 13.16
CA TRP A 171 -4.96 13.40 11.79
C TRP A 171 -5.96 13.91 10.75
N ARG A 172 -7.27 13.76 11.03
CA ARG A 172 -8.34 14.23 10.14
C ARG A 172 -8.45 15.75 9.99
N GLN A 173 -7.69 16.52 10.80
CA GLN A 173 -7.68 17.99 10.72
C GLN A 173 -6.48 18.52 9.94
N ILE A 174 -5.41 17.72 9.84
CA ILE A 174 -4.17 18.14 9.19
C ILE A 174 -4.04 17.64 7.75
N SER A 175 -4.86 16.66 7.36
CA SER A 175 -4.87 16.14 5.99
C SER A 175 -6.22 15.52 5.67
N ASP A 176 -6.61 15.56 4.41
CA ASP A 176 -7.74 14.84 3.83
C ASP A 176 -7.45 13.34 3.60
N HIS A 177 -6.18 12.92 3.72
CA HIS A 177 -5.77 11.53 3.78
C HIS A 177 -5.43 11.10 5.21
N ALA A 178 -5.87 9.91 5.61
CA ALA A 178 -5.47 9.29 6.86
C ALA A 178 -4.05 8.73 6.73
N PRO A 179 -3.09 9.14 7.59
CA PRO A 179 -1.70 8.69 7.49
C PRO A 179 -1.55 7.19 7.67
N ILE A 180 -0.59 6.60 6.98
CA ILE A 180 -0.12 5.23 7.20
C ILE A 180 1.19 5.28 8.00
N LEU A 181 1.27 4.50 9.06
CA LEU A 181 2.48 4.25 9.82
C LEU A 181 2.90 2.79 9.66
N ALA A 182 4.17 2.55 9.34
CA ALA A 182 4.77 1.22 9.35
C ALA A 182 6.04 1.23 10.20
N GLU A 183 6.16 0.21 11.05
CA GLU A 183 7.37 -0.07 11.82
C GLU A 183 8.11 -1.21 11.11
N LEU A 184 9.30 -0.91 10.63
CA LEU A 184 10.12 -1.81 9.84
C LEU A 184 11.45 -2.07 10.55
N GLU A 185 11.95 -3.29 10.45
CA GLU A 185 13.22 -3.69 11.02
C GLU A 185 14.12 -4.25 9.90
N LEU A 186 15.36 -3.75 9.84
CA LEU A 186 16.39 -4.36 9.01
C LEU A 186 16.81 -5.70 9.66
N PRO A 187 16.97 -6.77 8.87
CA PRO A 187 17.45 -8.05 9.37
C PRO A 187 18.89 -8.01 9.84
#